data_a31e102e63f1bd72dd773b6ebc0767eb
#
_entry.id   a31e102e63f1bd72dd773b6ebc0767eb
#
_cell.length_a   1.000
_cell.length_b   1.000
_cell.length_c   1.000
_cell.angle_alpha   90.00
_cell.angle_beta   90.00
_cell.angle_gamma   90.00
#
_symmetry.space_group_name_H-M   'P 1'
#
loop_
_entity.id
_entity.type
_entity.pdbx_description
1 polymer ?
#
loop_
_entity_poly.entity_id
_entity_poly.type
_entity_poly.pdbx_seq_one_letter_code
_entity_poly.pdbx_strand_id
1 'polypeptide(L)'
;MIIVVLSKAQMYKKQRKVVAKIAKHVKNQRDTFINRVSMALIENQDLVVAEELRSSNLLKNHALAQSISDVGWRSLLQSLTYKADLYGKQFVTINPKNTTQMCRDCGYVCGSDERHSKLELKDREWTCPNCGQHHIRDHNAAMNILDKGIKQLQGTA
;
A
#
# COMPACT_ATOMS: atom_id res chain seq x y z
N MET A 1 16.72 -50.79 8.07
CA MET A 1 15.64 -49.78 7.79
C MET A 1 15.80 -48.48 8.56
N ILE A 2 16.28 -48.46 9.79
CA ILE A 2 16.49 -47.26 10.64
C ILE A 2 17.53 -46.29 10.06
N ILE A 3 18.63 -46.78 9.44
CA ILE A 3 19.71 -45.94 8.88
C ILE A 3 19.23 -45.09 7.68
N VAL A 4 18.31 -45.63 6.87
CA VAL A 4 17.75 -44.90 5.70
C VAL A 4 16.85 -43.77 6.15
N VAL A 5 16.11 -43.94 7.25
CA VAL A 5 15.26 -42.87 7.82
C VAL A 5 16.10 -41.73 8.43
N LEU A 6 17.21 -42.06 9.09
CA LEU A 6 18.14 -41.08 9.66
C LEU A 6 18.84 -40.23 8.56
N SER A 7 19.24 -40.84 7.45
CA SER A 7 19.86 -40.10 6.33
C SER A 7 18.88 -39.13 5.67
N LYS A 8 17.63 -39.56 5.45
CA LYS A 8 16.54 -38.69 4.95
C LYS A 8 16.26 -37.52 5.90
N ALA A 9 16.23 -37.76 7.20
CA ALA A 9 16.04 -36.75 8.22
C ALA A 9 17.19 -35.71 8.24
N GLN A 10 18.43 -36.12 8.04
CA GLN A 10 19.58 -35.22 7.94
C GLN A 10 19.52 -34.35 6.66
N MET A 11 19.20 -34.96 5.52
CA MET A 11 19.01 -34.21 4.27
C MET A 11 17.87 -33.19 4.40
N TYR A 12 16.75 -33.57 4.98
CA TYR A 12 15.65 -32.65 5.25
C TYR A 12 16.06 -31.47 6.15
N LYS A 13 16.81 -31.73 7.23
CA LYS A 13 17.35 -30.68 8.11
C LYS A 13 18.30 -29.72 7.35
N LYS A 14 19.16 -30.24 6.47
CA LYS A 14 20.03 -29.42 5.64
C LYS A 14 19.22 -28.52 4.69
N GLN A 15 18.22 -29.07 4.00
CA GLN A 15 17.36 -28.31 3.11
C GLN A 15 16.56 -27.24 3.84
N ARG A 16 16.01 -27.53 5.01
CA ARG A 16 15.35 -26.51 5.84
C ARG A 16 16.26 -25.35 6.19
N LYS A 17 17.53 -25.61 6.52
CA LYS A 17 18.53 -24.54 6.78
C LYS A 17 18.80 -23.69 5.55
N VAL A 18 18.87 -24.29 4.36
CA VAL A 18 19.05 -23.54 3.10
C VAL A 18 17.85 -22.65 2.84
N VAL A 19 16.64 -23.19 2.92
CA VAL A 19 15.40 -22.42 2.75
C VAL A 19 15.31 -21.28 3.76
N ALA A 20 15.63 -21.53 5.02
CA ALA A 20 15.62 -20.49 6.05
C ALA A 20 16.65 -19.37 5.78
N LYS A 21 17.84 -19.70 5.26
CA LYS A 21 18.84 -18.70 4.86
C LYS A 21 18.35 -17.84 3.70
N ILE A 22 17.74 -18.45 2.69
CA ILE A 22 17.18 -17.73 1.54
C ILE A 22 16.05 -16.81 2.00
N ALA A 23 15.11 -17.33 2.80
CA ALA A 23 14.00 -16.55 3.34
C ALA A 23 14.50 -15.35 4.18
N LYS A 24 15.53 -15.55 5.01
CA LYS A 24 16.18 -14.48 5.76
C LYS A 24 16.82 -13.43 4.84
N HIS A 25 17.48 -13.86 3.77
CA HIS A 25 18.09 -12.95 2.80
C HIS A 25 17.04 -12.08 2.11
N VAL A 26 15.96 -12.68 1.61
CA VAL A 26 14.82 -11.96 1.01
C VAL A 26 14.20 -10.98 2.00
N LYS A 27 13.99 -11.40 3.25
CA LYS A 27 13.48 -10.51 4.29
C LYS A 27 14.41 -9.30 4.52
N ASN A 28 15.71 -9.51 4.64
CA ASN A 28 16.67 -8.43 4.85
C ASN A 28 16.71 -7.44 3.68
N GLN A 29 16.63 -7.92 2.44
CA GLN A 29 16.54 -7.05 1.25
C GLN A 29 15.28 -6.19 1.29
N ARG A 30 14.13 -6.77 1.65
CA ARG A 30 12.87 -6.06 1.80
C ARG A 30 12.94 -5.00 2.91
N ASP A 31 13.44 -5.37 4.07
CA ASP A 31 13.60 -4.45 5.20
C ASP A 31 14.51 -3.27 4.84
N THR A 32 15.60 -3.53 4.12
CA THR A 32 16.51 -2.50 3.62
C THR A 32 15.82 -1.56 2.63
N PHE A 33 15.04 -2.11 1.69
CA PHE A 33 14.28 -1.33 0.72
C PHE A 33 13.25 -0.43 1.41
N ILE A 34 12.42 -1.01 2.31
CA ILE A 34 11.42 -0.27 3.08
C ILE A 34 12.08 0.86 3.89
N ASN A 35 13.22 0.57 4.51
CA ASN A 35 13.94 1.55 5.31
C ASN A 35 14.44 2.73 4.47
N ARG A 36 14.97 2.47 3.27
CA ARG A 36 15.41 3.51 2.33
C ARG A 36 14.26 4.36 1.82
N VAL A 37 13.18 3.71 1.34
CA VAL A 37 12.00 4.41 0.80
C VAL A 37 11.33 5.27 1.87
N SER A 38 11.08 4.72 3.06
CA SER A 38 10.46 5.48 4.14
C SER A 38 11.33 6.64 4.61
N MET A 39 12.67 6.49 4.59
CA MET A 39 13.58 7.58 4.92
C MET A 39 13.51 8.70 3.88
N ALA A 40 13.62 8.36 2.59
CA ALA A 40 13.55 9.33 1.51
C ALA A 40 12.23 10.13 1.51
N LEU A 41 11.10 9.49 1.85
CA LEU A 41 9.81 10.17 1.94
C LEU A 41 9.78 11.15 3.13
N ILE A 42 10.26 10.75 4.29
CA ILE A 42 10.23 11.59 5.51
C ILE A 42 11.22 12.75 5.44
N GLU A 43 12.41 12.54 4.87
CA GLU A 43 13.42 13.62 4.73
C GLU A 43 12.97 14.74 3.80
N ASN A 44 12.24 14.40 2.74
CA ASN A 44 11.90 15.36 1.67
C ASN A 44 10.50 15.97 1.80
N GLN A 45 9.68 15.52 2.75
CA GLN A 45 8.28 15.97 2.88
C GLN A 45 7.96 16.33 4.34
N ASP A 46 7.17 17.38 4.54
CA ASP A 46 6.67 17.74 5.86
C ASP A 46 5.41 16.94 6.25
N LEU A 47 4.66 16.49 5.24
CA LEU A 47 3.48 15.67 5.39
C LEU A 47 3.48 14.51 4.39
N VAL A 48 3.31 13.30 4.88
CA VAL A 48 3.07 12.11 4.05
C VAL A 48 1.68 11.56 4.40
N VAL A 49 0.85 11.35 3.39
CA VAL A 49 -0.49 10.77 3.55
C VAL A 49 -0.57 9.46 2.79
N ALA A 50 -1.09 8.42 3.42
CA ALA A 50 -1.28 7.11 2.81
C ALA A 50 -2.71 6.58 3.05
N GLU A 51 -3.15 5.65 2.21
CA GLU A 51 -4.40 4.92 2.45
C GLU A 51 -4.22 3.82 3.49
N GLU A 52 -5.18 3.69 4.39
CA GLU A 52 -5.28 2.54 5.31
C GLU A 52 -5.85 1.33 4.54
N LEU A 53 -4.99 0.62 3.82
CA LEU A 53 -5.37 -0.59 3.13
C LEU A 53 -5.48 -1.76 4.13
N ARG A 54 -6.68 -2.33 4.27
CA ARG A 54 -6.92 -3.54 5.07
C ARG A 54 -6.36 -4.75 4.34
N SER A 55 -5.06 -4.98 4.48
CA SER A 55 -4.34 -6.12 3.88
C SER A 55 -5.00 -7.47 4.18
N SER A 56 -5.68 -7.62 5.34
CA SER A 56 -6.44 -8.80 5.70
C SER A 56 -7.54 -9.17 4.69
N ASN A 57 -8.20 -8.19 4.06
CA ASN A 57 -9.20 -8.45 3.02
C ASN A 57 -8.56 -8.83 1.68
N LEU A 58 -7.40 -8.29 1.39
CA LEU A 58 -6.63 -8.62 0.18
C LEU A 58 -6.01 -10.03 0.29
N LEU A 59 -5.63 -10.46 1.47
CA LEU A 59 -5.08 -11.80 1.75
C LEU A 59 -6.11 -12.94 1.58
N LYS A 60 -7.42 -12.63 1.55
CA LYS A 60 -8.47 -13.62 1.26
C LYS A 60 -8.42 -14.12 -0.18
N ASN A 61 -7.83 -13.38 -1.10
CA ASN A 61 -7.56 -13.85 -2.46
C ASN A 61 -6.26 -14.66 -2.45
N HIS A 62 -6.38 -16.00 -2.37
CA HIS A 62 -5.24 -16.93 -2.30
C HIS A 62 -4.23 -16.76 -3.45
N ALA A 63 -4.68 -16.37 -4.64
CA ALA A 63 -3.80 -16.14 -5.80
C ALA A 63 -2.87 -14.93 -5.61
N LEU A 64 -3.27 -13.94 -4.82
CA LEU A 64 -2.54 -12.70 -4.58
C LEU A 64 -1.96 -12.60 -3.17
N ALA A 65 -2.37 -13.50 -2.25
CA ALA A 65 -2.03 -13.42 -0.83
C ALA A 65 -0.51 -13.37 -0.59
N GLN A 66 0.26 -14.19 -1.30
CA GLN A 66 1.72 -14.20 -1.19
C GLN A 66 2.34 -12.91 -1.70
N SER A 67 1.92 -12.44 -2.88
CA SER A 67 2.40 -11.18 -3.47
C SER A 67 2.07 -9.97 -2.58
N ILE A 68 0.88 -9.93 -2.00
CA ILE A 68 0.43 -8.86 -1.10
C ILE A 68 1.22 -8.88 0.21
N SER A 69 1.42 -10.08 0.79
CA SER A 69 2.30 -10.25 1.96
C SER A 69 3.73 -9.82 1.66
N ASP A 70 4.20 -10.10 0.44
CA ASP A 70 5.55 -9.79 0.00
C ASP A 70 5.80 -8.30 -0.25
N VAL A 71 4.77 -7.52 -0.56
CA VAL A 71 4.90 -6.05 -0.76
C VAL A 71 5.33 -5.33 0.53
N GLY A 72 5.09 -5.91 1.71
CA GLY A 72 5.51 -5.33 2.98
C GLY A 72 4.81 -3.99 3.30
N TRP A 73 3.60 -3.76 2.74
CA TRP A 73 2.86 -2.50 2.90
C TRP A 73 2.72 -2.08 4.37
N ARG A 74 2.31 -3.02 5.23
CA ARG A 74 2.18 -2.75 6.66
C ARG A 74 3.51 -2.32 7.31
N SER A 75 4.61 -2.97 6.93
CA SER A 75 5.94 -2.62 7.42
C SER A 75 6.37 -1.23 6.92
N LEU A 76 5.99 -0.84 5.70
CA LEU A 76 6.23 0.51 5.18
C LEU A 76 5.46 1.55 6.00
N LEU A 77 4.16 1.34 6.25
CA LEU A 77 3.35 2.26 7.07
C LEU A 77 3.91 2.39 8.49
N GLN A 78 4.27 1.28 9.13
CA GLN A 78 4.91 1.30 10.46
C GLN A 78 6.24 2.06 10.46
N SER A 79 7.06 1.88 9.42
CA SER A 79 8.33 2.59 9.27
C SER A 79 8.12 4.09 9.05
N LEU A 80 7.09 4.49 8.30
CA LEU A 80 6.73 5.89 8.09
C LEU A 80 6.23 6.54 9.38
N THR A 81 5.34 5.86 10.13
CA THR A 81 4.87 6.35 11.45
C THR A 81 6.04 6.61 12.39
N TYR A 82 6.88 5.59 12.60
CA TYR A 82 8.03 5.70 13.50
C TYR A 82 8.97 6.84 13.11
N LYS A 83 9.29 6.97 11.81
CA LYS A 83 10.22 7.99 11.33
C LYS A 83 9.60 9.38 11.35
N ALA A 84 8.32 9.52 11.02
CA ALA A 84 7.65 10.81 11.12
C ALA A 84 7.74 11.35 12.56
N ASP A 85 7.43 10.51 13.56
CA ASP A 85 7.56 10.87 14.98
C ASP A 85 9.01 11.25 15.33
N LEU A 86 10.00 10.47 14.87
CA LEU A 86 11.41 10.69 15.17
C LEU A 86 11.96 11.99 14.57
N TYR A 87 11.51 12.35 13.35
CA TYR A 87 12.01 13.53 12.62
C TYR A 87 11.09 14.75 12.72
N GLY A 88 10.06 14.71 13.58
CA GLY A 88 9.12 15.82 13.77
C GLY A 88 8.30 16.14 12.51
N LYS A 89 8.06 15.13 11.67
CA LYS A 89 7.24 15.22 10.46
C LYS A 89 5.86 14.64 10.70
N GLN A 90 4.94 14.85 9.77
CA GLN A 90 3.57 14.34 9.87
C GLN A 90 3.35 13.14 8.94
N PHE A 91 2.81 12.08 9.49
CA PHE A 91 2.33 10.94 8.73
C PHE A 91 0.88 10.62 9.12
N VAL A 92 -0.01 10.57 8.13
CA VAL A 92 -1.45 10.34 8.34
C VAL A 92 -1.93 9.21 7.43
N THR A 93 -2.76 8.32 7.97
CA THR A 93 -3.49 7.33 7.17
C THR A 93 -4.96 7.73 7.05
N ILE A 94 -5.52 7.58 5.85
CA ILE A 94 -6.90 7.94 5.55
C ILE A 94 -7.71 6.73 5.05
N ASN A 95 -9.04 6.83 5.18
CA ASN A 95 -9.94 5.83 4.62
C ASN A 95 -9.90 5.87 3.08
N PRO A 96 -9.65 4.73 2.38
CA PRO A 96 -9.53 4.66 0.93
C PRO A 96 -10.85 4.82 0.17
N LYS A 97 -11.98 5.01 0.85
CA LYS A 97 -13.29 5.11 0.20
C LYS A 97 -13.32 6.25 -0.82
N ASN A 98 -13.65 5.91 -2.08
CA ASN A 98 -13.85 6.83 -3.20
C ASN A 98 -12.62 7.64 -3.67
N THR A 99 -11.42 7.38 -3.19
CA THR A 99 -10.22 8.13 -3.60
C THR A 99 -9.97 8.07 -5.11
N THR A 100 -10.19 6.93 -5.74
CA THR A 100 -10.03 6.72 -7.18
C THR A 100 -11.26 7.09 -8.02
N GLN A 101 -12.44 7.25 -7.39
CA GLN A 101 -13.71 7.50 -8.08
C GLN A 101 -14.14 8.96 -8.04
N MET A 102 -13.57 9.77 -7.16
CA MET A 102 -13.97 11.15 -6.94
C MET A 102 -13.16 12.09 -7.82
N CYS A 103 -13.84 12.99 -8.51
CA CYS A 103 -13.21 14.12 -9.18
C CYS A 103 -12.69 15.11 -8.13
N ARG A 104 -11.41 15.44 -8.19
CA ARG A 104 -10.80 16.38 -7.26
C ARG A 104 -11.37 17.80 -7.37
N ASP A 105 -11.69 18.23 -8.59
CA ASP A 105 -12.07 19.62 -8.85
C ASP A 105 -13.50 19.93 -8.43
N CYS A 106 -14.44 19.01 -8.59
CA CYS A 106 -15.84 19.26 -8.27
C CYS A 106 -16.45 18.33 -7.21
N GLY A 107 -15.70 17.32 -6.73
CA GLY A 107 -16.17 16.36 -5.72
C GLY A 107 -17.16 15.30 -6.25
N TYR A 108 -17.49 15.31 -7.56
CA TYR A 108 -18.37 14.30 -8.13
C TYR A 108 -17.76 12.91 -8.02
N VAL A 109 -18.56 11.90 -7.62
CA VAL A 109 -18.11 10.52 -7.47
C VAL A 109 -18.71 9.66 -8.59
N CYS A 110 -17.86 9.07 -9.43
CA CYS A 110 -18.30 8.15 -10.49
C CYS A 110 -19.03 6.94 -9.89
N GLY A 111 -20.17 6.60 -10.48
CA GLY A 111 -21.06 5.53 -9.98
C GLY A 111 -21.89 5.92 -8.76
N SER A 112 -22.02 7.21 -8.45
CA SER A 112 -22.95 7.71 -7.44
C SER A 112 -24.37 7.89 -7.97
N ASP A 113 -24.54 7.93 -9.27
CA ASP A 113 -25.82 8.02 -9.96
C ASP A 113 -25.98 6.91 -11.02
N GLU A 114 -27.20 6.67 -11.51
CA GLU A 114 -27.52 5.63 -12.49
C GLU A 114 -26.98 5.95 -13.90
N ARG A 115 -26.61 7.21 -14.17
CA ARG A 115 -26.19 7.68 -15.50
C ARG A 115 -24.73 7.41 -15.80
N HIS A 116 -23.90 7.28 -14.77
CA HIS A 116 -22.46 7.12 -14.93
C HIS A 116 -21.93 5.97 -14.08
N SER A 117 -21.32 4.99 -14.74
CA SER A 117 -20.71 3.84 -14.08
C SER A 117 -19.47 4.22 -13.28
N LYS A 118 -19.07 3.34 -12.37
CA LYS A 118 -17.78 3.43 -11.68
C LYS A 118 -16.63 3.26 -12.67
N LEU A 119 -15.53 3.98 -12.41
CA LEU A 119 -14.28 3.77 -13.14
C LEU A 119 -13.75 2.36 -12.87
N GLU A 120 -13.37 1.67 -13.93
CA GLU A 120 -12.76 0.34 -13.88
C GLU A 120 -11.22 0.44 -13.80
N LEU A 121 -10.55 -0.67 -13.53
CA LEU A 121 -9.08 -0.70 -13.47
C LEU A 121 -8.41 -0.37 -14.81
N LYS A 122 -9.10 -0.59 -15.93
CA LYS A 122 -8.63 -0.26 -17.28
C LYS A 122 -8.65 1.24 -17.57
N ASP A 123 -9.53 2.00 -16.89
CA ASP A 123 -9.74 3.42 -17.13
C ASP A 123 -8.59 4.20 -16.45
N ARG A 124 -7.49 4.38 -17.19
CA ARG A 124 -6.30 5.10 -16.72
C ARG A 124 -6.48 6.60 -16.77
N GLU A 125 -7.24 7.06 -17.75
CA GLU A 125 -7.61 8.46 -17.96
C GLU A 125 -9.12 8.56 -18.11
N TRP A 126 -9.69 9.66 -17.65
CA TRP A 126 -11.14 9.88 -17.69
C TRP A 126 -11.49 11.36 -17.65
N THR A 127 -12.66 11.69 -18.18
CA THR A 127 -13.21 13.06 -18.12
C THR A 127 -14.38 13.07 -17.16
N CYS A 128 -14.38 14.00 -16.22
CA CYS A 128 -15.45 14.13 -15.24
C CYS A 128 -16.78 14.47 -15.94
N PRO A 129 -17.84 13.66 -15.80
CA PRO A 129 -19.10 13.95 -16.46
C PRO A 129 -19.84 15.15 -15.89
N ASN A 130 -19.47 15.62 -14.70
CA ASN A 130 -20.11 16.75 -14.06
C ASN A 130 -19.45 18.10 -14.41
N CYS A 131 -18.12 18.19 -14.42
CA CYS A 131 -17.42 19.46 -14.67
C CYS A 131 -16.57 19.47 -15.94
N GLY A 132 -16.46 18.36 -16.67
CA GLY A 132 -15.69 18.26 -17.91
C GLY A 132 -14.17 18.20 -17.74
N GLN A 133 -13.64 18.23 -16.50
CA GLN A 133 -12.21 18.19 -16.26
C GLN A 133 -11.64 16.80 -16.60
N HIS A 134 -10.51 16.80 -17.31
CA HIS A 134 -9.78 15.58 -17.65
C HIS A 134 -8.78 15.20 -16.56
N HIS A 135 -8.70 13.90 -16.22
CA HIS A 135 -7.87 13.37 -15.16
C HIS A 135 -7.08 12.13 -15.59
N ILE A 136 -5.83 12.04 -15.16
CA ILE A 136 -5.11 10.78 -15.00
C ILE A 136 -5.55 10.18 -13.67
N ARG A 137 -6.14 8.99 -13.68
CA ARG A 137 -6.82 8.39 -12.52
C ARG A 137 -5.94 8.32 -11.27
N ASP A 138 -4.71 7.82 -11.41
CA ASP A 138 -3.84 7.60 -10.27
C ASP A 138 -3.31 8.94 -9.69
N HIS A 139 -3.08 9.95 -10.55
CA HIS A 139 -2.72 11.29 -10.11
C HIS A 139 -3.89 11.96 -9.37
N ASN A 140 -5.10 11.91 -9.92
CA ASN A 140 -6.30 12.43 -9.27
C ASN A 140 -6.54 11.74 -7.91
N ALA A 141 -6.34 10.42 -7.83
CA ALA A 141 -6.44 9.67 -6.57
C ALA A 141 -5.41 10.13 -5.54
N ALA A 142 -4.15 10.33 -5.94
CA ALA A 142 -3.10 10.81 -5.04
C ALA A 142 -3.44 12.19 -4.44
N MET A 143 -3.98 13.09 -5.27
CA MET A 143 -4.41 14.40 -4.79
C MET A 143 -5.63 14.34 -3.87
N ASN A 144 -6.59 13.44 -4.12
CA ASN A 144 -7.72 13.19 -3.23
C ASN A 144 -7.27 12.63 -1.87
N ILE A 145 -6.24 11.77 -1.86
CA ILE A 145 -5.64 11.22 -0.65
C ILE A 145 -5.00 12.35 0.16
N LEU A 146 -4.22 13.21 -0.48
CA LEU A 146 -3.59 14.35 0.16
C LEU A 146 -4.62 15.31 0.76
N ASP A 147 -5.65 15.69 0.00
CA ASP A 147 -6.70 16.60 0.45
C ASP A 147 -7.47 16.04 1.66
N LYS A 148 -7.74 14.72 1.67
CA LYS A 148 -8.35 14.06 2.84
C LYS A 148 -7.44 14.09 4.06
N GLY A 149 -6.15 13.84 3.89
CA GLY A 149 -5.19 13.90 5.00
C GLY A 149 -5.08 15.30 5.61
N ILE A 150 -5.02 16.32 4.77
CA ILE A 150 -5.01 17.73 5.22
C ILE A 150 -6.29 18.07 6.01
N LYS A 151 -7.46 17.70 5.48
CA LYS A 151 -8.75 17.91 6.18
C LYS A 151 -8.79 17.19 7.54
N GLN A 152 -8.29 15.96 7.60
CA GLN A 152 -8.23 15.21 8.86
C GLN A 152 -7.35 15.91 9.91
N LEU A 153 -6.22 16.48 9.51
CA LEU A 153 -5.33 17.25 10.39
C LEU A 153 -5.96 18.56 10.86
N GLN A 154 -6.78 19.18 10.03
CA GLN A 154 -7.49 20.42 10.36
C GLN A 154 -8.76 20.19 11.19
N GLY A 155 -9.13 18.93 11.50
CA GLY A 155 -10.33 18.58 12.26
C GLY A 155 -11.64 18.78 11.48
N THR A 156 -11.58 18.86 10.14
CA THR A 156 -12.73 19.08 9.25
C THR A 156 -13.18 17.82 8.50
N ALA A 157 -12.71 16.62 8.93
CA ALA A 157 -13.04 15.34 8.32
C ALA A 157 -14.23 14.64 9.00
#